data_006deff5b909bdd62b14fcf8f4b75600
#
_entry.id   006deff5b909bdd62b14fcf8f4b75600
#
_cell.length_a   1.000
_cell.length_b   1.000
_cell.length_c   1.000
_cell.angle_alpha   90.00
_cell.angle_beta   90.00
_cell.angle_gamma   90.00
#
_symmetry.space_group_name_H-M   'P 1'
#
loop_
_entity.id
_entity.type
_entity.pdbx_description
1 polymer ?
#
loop_
_entity_poly.entity_id
_entity_poly.type
_entity_poly.pdbx_seq_one_letter_code
_entity_poly.pdbx_strand_id
1 'polypeptide(L)'
;PFKPFLDPLVSSSALHCYVQQTSRGEIVFGGGSDPYPLYNTRSTLDLKESLLAHAIEMFPFMANAKLMRQWAGSTDMTPDYSPIMGLSPVHNYYLDAGWGTWGFKATPICGKTMAELVASGGKVPEMIAP
;
A
#
# COMPACT_ATOMS: atom_id res chain seq x y z
N PRO A 1 8.70 20.32 -13.95
CA PRO A 1 9.19 19.03 -13.47
C PRO A 1 10.71 19.06 -13.32
N PHE A 2 11.26 18.28 -12.39
CA PHE A 2 12.69 18.06 -12.29
C PHE A 2 13.15 17.17 -13.44
N LYS A 3 14.39 17.33 -13.87
CA LYS A 3 15.03 16.36 -14.76
C LYS A 3 15.06 15.00 -14.05
N PRO A 4 14.73 13.88 -14.70
CA PRO A 4 14.86 12.58 -14.07
C PRO A 4 16.30 12.30 -13.60
N PHE A 5 16.47 11.99 -12.33
CA PHE A 5 17.76 11.71 -11.71
C PHE A 5 17.67 10.60 -10.65
N LEU A 6 16.44 10.30 -10.18
CA LEU A 6 16.20 9.27 -9.17
C LEU A 6 15.52 8.07 -9.85
N ASP A 7 16.31 7.05 -10.17
CA ASP A 7 15.84 5.85 -10.84
C ASP A 7 15.12 4.88 -9.88
N PRO A 8 15.68 4.52 -8.71
CA PRO A 8 15.00 3.62 -7.78
C PRO A 8 13.97 4.35 -6.92
N LEU A 9 13.00 3.60 -6.41
CA LEU A 9 12.22 4.02 -5.26
C LEU A 9 13.11 3.98 -4.02
N VAL A 10 13.12 5.05 -3.26
CA VAL A 10 13.84 5.15 -1.99
C VAL A 10 12.82 5.20 -0.86
N SER A 11 13.00 4.37 0.16
CA SER A 11 12.12 4.35 1.33
C SER A 11 12.91 4.41 2.63
N SER A 12 12.32 5.04 3.64
CA SER A 12 12.81 5.07 5.00
C SER A 12 11.77 4.46 5.94
N SER A 13 12.11 3.36 6.59
CA SER A 13 11.25 2.75 7.61
C SER A 13 11.17 3.62 8.87
N ALA A 14 12.22 4.37 9.18
CA ALA A 14 12.25 5.25 10.35
C ALA A 14 11.32 6.47 10.17
N LEU A 15 11.25 7.01 8.96
CA LEU A 15 10.40 8.15 8.62
C LEU A 15 9.04 7.73 8.06
N HIS A 16 8.80 6.43 7.90
CA HIS A 16 7.59 5.89 7.27
C HIS A 16 7.23 6.60 5.95
N CYS A 17 8.24 6.90 5.15
CA CYS A 17 8.10 7.65 3.92
C CYS A 17 8.86 6.99 2.78
N TYR A 18 8.28 7.05 1.58
CA TYR A 18 8.97 6.69 0.35
C TYR A 18 8.93 7.84 -0.65
N VAL A 19 9.94 7.89 -1.50
CA VAL A 19 10.06 8.86 -2.59
C VAL A 19 10.49 8.12 -3.86
N GLN A 20 9.82 8.41 -4.95
CA GLN A 20 10.19 7.94 -6.29
C GLN A 20 10.01 9.05 -7.31
N GLN A 21 10.68 8.93 -8.44
CA GLN A 21 10.53 9.86 -9.53
C GLN A 21 9.97 9.16 -10.77
N THR A 22 9.05 9.82 -11.46
CA THR A 22 8.53 9.33 -12.73
C THR A 22 9.53 9.62 -13.87
N SER A 23 9.38 8.90 -14.99
CA SER A 23 10.18 9.14 -16.19
C SER A 23 10.00 10.56 -16.78
N ARG A 24 8.94 11.25 -16.42
CA ARG A 24 8.67 12.64 -16.81
C ARG A 24 9.24 13.67 -15.84
N GLY A 25 9.79 13.22 -14.71
CA GLY A 25 10.43 14.07 -13.71
C GLY A 25 9.57 14.48 -12.53
N GLU A 26 8.28 14.13 -12.48
CA GLU A 26 7.47 14.37 -11.30
C GLU A 26 7.94 13.48 -10.15
N ILE A 27 7.93 14.02 -8.94
CA ILE A 27 8.25 13.27 -7.74
C ILE A 27 6.95 12.85 -7.07
N VAL A 28 6.86 11.56 -6.76
CA VAL A 28 5.81 10.96 -5.98
C VAL A 28 6.38 10.55 -4.64
N PHE A 29 5.75 10.96 -3.57
CA PHE A 29 6.13 10.54 -2.22
C PHE A 29 4.88 10.13 -1.44
N GLY A 30 5.05 9.29 -0.48
CA GLY A 30 3.96 8.79 0.34
C GLY A 30 4.45 7.92 1.48
N GLY A 31 3.52 7.37 2.21
CA GLY A 31 3.75 6.53 3.38
C GLY A 31 2.77 6.88 4.48
N GLY A 32 2.83 6.14 5.56
CA GLY A 32 1.97 6.35 6.70
C GLY A 32 0.48 6.10 6.43
N SER A 33 -0.28 6.19 7.48
CA SER A 33 -1.74 6.13 7.48
C SER A 33 -2.26 7.01 8.62
N ASP A 34 -3.51 7.45 8.52
CA ASP A 34 -4.16 8.07 9.66
C ASP A 34 -4.25 7.06 10.82
N PRO A 35 -4.04 7.48 12.08
CA PRO A 35 -3.94 6.56 13.22
C PRO A 35 -5.31 6.04 13.72
N TYR A 36 -6.38 6.38 13.05
CA TYR A 36 -7.75 6.04 13.40
C TYR A 36 -8.57 5.62 12.17
N PRO A 37 -9.58 4.77 12.32
CA PRO A 37 -10.46 4.37 11.23
C PRO A 37 -11.20 5.56 10.61
N LEU A 38 -11.08 5.71 9.30
CA LEU A 38 -11.76 6.74 8.54
C LEU A 38 -12.56 6.11 7.40
N TYR A 39 -13.82 6.51 7.25
CA TYR A 39 -14.60 6.21 6.06
C TYR A 39 -14.38 7.23 4.93
N ASN A 40 -13.60 8.27 5.20
CA ASN A 40 -13.25 9.28 4.23
C ASN A 40 -12.04 8.81 3.39
N THR A 41 -12.17 8.86 2.08
CA THR A 41 -11.09 8.52 1.13
C THR A 41 -10.15 9.70 0.82
N ARG A 42 -10.28 10.80 1.56
CA ARG A 42 -9.39 11.96 1.44
C ARG A 42 -8.34 11.90 2.55
N SER A 43 -7.11 12.21 2.19
CA SER A 43 -6.03 12.36 3.16
C SER A 43 -6.28 13.55 4.10
N THR A 44 -5.87 13.42 5.35
CA THR A 44 -5.91 14.50 6.34
C THR A 44 -4.79 15.51 6.11
N LEU A 45 -4.95 16.69 6.70
CA LEU A 45 -3.92 17.73 6.67
C LEU A 45 -2.69 17.29 7.47
N ASP A 46 -2.90 16.70 8.64
CA ASP A 46 -1.84 16.26 9.55
C ASP A 46 -0.93 15.23 8.89
N LEU A 47 -1.51 14.23 8.21
CA LEU A 47 -0.74 13.23 7.47
C LEU A 47 0.03 13.87 6.32
N LYS A 48 -0.57 14.82 5.61
CA LYS A 48 0.11 15.54 4.52
C LYS A 48 1.31 16.33 5.03
N GLU A 49 1.17 17.07 6.12
CA GLU A 49 2.24 17.88 6.70
C GLU A 49 3.39 17.00 7.20
N SER A 50 3.06 15.91 7.88
CA SER A 50 4.04 14.92 8.33
C SER A 50 4.83 14.33 7.16
N LEU A 51 4.14 13.88 6.11
CA LEU A 51 4.79 13.29 4.93
C LEU A 51 5.65 14.31 4.17
N LEU A 52 5.22 15.57 4.08
CA LEU A 52 6.02 16.63 3.48
C LEU A 52 7.30 16.89 4.28
N ALA A 53 7.21 16.94 5.61
CA ALA A 53 8.37 17.10 6.48
C ALA A 53 9.36 15.94 6.30
N HIS A 54 8.89 14.70 6.32
CA HIS A 54 9.73 13.52 6.12
C HIS A 54 10.36 13.47 4.72
N ALA A 55 9.61 13.84 3.70
CA ALA A 55 10.14 13.89 2.33
C ALA A 55 11.23 14.97 2.17
N ILE A 56 11.11 16.11 2.84
CA ILE A 56 12.14 17.17 2.87
C ILE A 56 13.35 16.74 3.68
N GLU A 57 13.15 16.00 4.76
CA GLU A 57 14.24 15.43 5.55
C GLU A 57 15.07 14.43 4.74
N MET A 58 14.41 13.57 3.96
CA MET A 58 15.09 12.63 3.05
C MET A 58 15.78 13.35 1.89
N PHE A 59 15.13 14.36 1.31
CA PHE A 59 15.58 15.09 0.13
C PHE A 59 15.36 16.59 0.30
N PRO A 60 16.32 17.33 0.87
CA PRO A 60 16.17 18.76 1.21
C PRO A 60 15.78 19.67 0.02
N PHE A 61 16.14 19.30 -1.20
CA PHE A 61 15.74 20.06 -2.39
C PHE A 61 14.22 20.12 -2.60
N MET A 62 13.46 19.19 -2.02
CA MET A 62 12.00 19.14 -2.11
C MET A 62 11.33 20.34 -1.41
N ALA A 63 12.03 21.04 -0.51
CA ALA A 63 11.52 22.27 0.11
C ALA A 63 11.14 23.35 -0.91
N ASN A 64 11.74 23.31 -2.10
CA ASN A 64 11.43 24.25 -3.19
C ASN A 64 10.43 23.70 -4.23
N ALA A 65 9.93 22.48 -4.01
CA ALA A 65 8.96 21.86 -4.91
C ALA A 65 7.54 22.36 -4.62
N LYS A 66 6.68 22.34 -5.65
CA LYS A 66 5.26 22.65 -5.50
C LYS A 66 4.46 21.37 -5.41
N LEU A 67 3.63 21.25 -4.38
CA LEU A 67 2.67 20.15 -4.28
C LEU A 67 1.60 20.33 -5.36
N MET A 68 1.51 19.38 -6.28
CA MET A 68 0.60 19.43 -7.41
C MET A 68 -0.71 18.70 -7.13
N ARG A 69 -0.63 17.55 -6.47
CA ARG A 69 -1.77 16.68 -6.18
C ARG A 69 -1.56 15.92 -4.89
N GLN A 70 -2.66 15.54 -4.28
CA GLN A 70 -2.73 14.65 -3.14
C GLN A 70 -3.89 13.68 -3.35
N TRP A 71 -3.70 12.44 -2.99
CA TRP A 71 -4.76 11.41 -2.98
C TRP A 71 -4.56 10.47 -1.81
N ALA A 72 -5.60 9.79 -1.43
CA ALA A 72 -5.60 8.76 -0.42
C ALA A 72 -6.57 7.66 -0.82
N GLY A 73 -6.54 6.56 -0.10
CA GLY A 73 -7.47 5.45 -0.23
C GLY A 73 -7.66 4.77 1.10
N SER A 74 -8.75 4.05 1.25
CA SER A 74 -8.98 3.20 2.41
C SER A 74 -8.21 1.90 2.25
N THR A 75 -7.64 1.42 3.34
CA THR A 75 -7.00 0.11 3.44
C THR A 75 -7.75 -0.76 4.45
N ASP A 76 -7.90 -2.03 4.13
CA ASP A 76 -8.48 -3.04 4.99
C ASP A 76 -7.36 -3.67 5.83
N MET A 77 -7.21 -3.21 7.07
CA MET A 77 -6.16 -3.67 7.96
C MET A 77 -6.70 -4.70 8.95
N THR A 78 -6.08 -5.86 8.98
CA THR A 78 -6.31 -6.86 10.02
C THR A 78 -5.54 -6.50 11.29
N PRO A 79 -5.95 -6.99 12.49
CA PRO A 79 -5.27 -6.66 13.74
C PRO A 79 -3.80 -7.08 13.80
N ASP A 80 -3.43 -8.13 13.08
CA ASP A 80 -2.09 -8.70 13.01
C ASP A 80 -1.34 -8.35 11.71
N TYR A 81 -1.94 -7.50 10.86
CA TYR A 81 -1.43 -7.12 9.54
C TYR A 81 -1.28 -8.29 8.56
N SER A 82 -1.90 -9.44 8.85
CA SER A 82 -1.85 -10.62 7.97
C SER A 82 -3.13 -10.71 7.13
N PRO A 83 -3.02 -10.99 5.83
CA PRO A 83 -4.20 -11.13 4.98
C PRO A 83 -4.98 -12.41 5.34
N ILE A 84 -6.27 -12.39 5.06
CA ILE A 84 -7.17 -13.52 5.22
C ILE A 84 -7.40 -14.14 3.85
N MET A 85 -6.90 -15.35 3.65
CA MET A 85 -7.14 -16.13 2.43
C MET A 85 -7.70 -17.50 2.77
N GLY A 86 -8.82 -17.89 2.19
CA GLY A 86 -9.33 -19.23 2.39
C GLY A 86 -10.84 -19.36 2.35
N LEU A 87 -11.30 -20.49 2.89
CA LEU A 87 -12.72 -20.80 3.05
C LEU A 87 -13.28 -20.11 4.29
N SER A 88 -14.47 -19.56 4.15
CA SER A 88 -15.25 -19.13 5.30
C SER A 88 -16.10 -20.31 5.84
N PRO A 89 -16.70 -20.18 7.03
CA PRO A 89 -17.67 -21.15 7.54
C PRO A 89 -18.96 -21.23 6.70
N VAL A 90 -19.19 -20.27 5.82
CA VAL A 90 -20.37 -20.24 4.96
C VAL A 90 -20.09 -21.03 3.67
N HIS A 91 -21.00 -21.93 3.30
CA HIS A 91 -20.85 -22.76 2.13
C HIS A 91 -20.62 -21.94 0.83
N ASN A 92 -19.62 -22.32 0.07
CA ASN A 92 -19.21 -21.63 -1.18
C ASN A 92 -18.83 -20.15 -1.00
N TYR A 93 -18.49 -19.70 0.18
CA TYR A 93 -18.02 -18.35 0.44
C TYR A 93 -16.52 -18.35 0.76
N TYR A 94 -15.74 -17.82 -0.16
CA TYR A 94 -14.29 -17.72 -0.07
C TYR A 94 -13.91 -16.28 0.31
N LEU A 95 -12.83 -16.14 1.06
CA LEU A 95 -12.29 -14.87 1.51
C LEU A 95 -10.92 -14.64 0.89
N ASP A 96 -10.68 -13.41 0.42
CA ASP A 96 -9.39 -12.90 0.01
C ASP A 96 -9.39 -11.40 0.35
N ALA A 97 -8.97 -11.06 1.57
CA ALA A 97 -9.16 -9.73 2.16
C ALA A 97 -8.07 -9.41 3.19
N GLY A 98 -8.07 -8.19 3.71
CA GLY A 98 -7.14 -7.77 4.76
C GLY A 98 -5.72 -7.52 4.27
N TRP A 99 -5.55 -7.18 3.01
CA TRP A 99 -4.23 -6.99 2.38
C TRP A 99 -3.54 -5.68 2.77
N GLY A 100 -4.27 -4.76 3.38
CA GLY A 100 -3.73 -3.47 3.79
C GLY A 100 -3.01 -2.76 2.63
N THR A 101 -1.70 -2.51 2.81
CA THR A 101 -0.87 -1.86 1.80
C THR A 101 -0.08 -2.85 0.90
N TRP A 102 -0.28 -4.16 1.05
CA TRP A 102 0.50 -5.21 0.38
C TRP A 102 -0.16 -5.80 -0.86
N GLY A 103 -1.46 -5.59 -1.04
CA GLY A 103 -2.30 -6.31 -1.99
C GLY A 103 -1.82 -6.23 -3.44
N PHE A 104 -1.39 -5.06 -3.92
CA PHE A 104 -0.97 -4.91 -5.30
C PHE A 104 0.18 -5.86 -5.69
N LYS A 105 1.23 -5.92 -4.88
CA LYS A 105 2.38 -6.79 -5.15
C LYS A 105 2.07 -8.27 -4.96
N ALA A 106 1.12 -8.60 -4.09
CA ALA A 106 0.71 -9.97 -3.80
C ALA A 106 -0.25 -10.54 -4.86
N THR A 107 -0.97 -9.69 -5.60
CA THR A 107 -2.03 -10.06 -6.55
C THR A 107 -1.70 -11.28 -7.44
N PRO A 108 -0.53 -11.40 -8.10
CA PRO A 108 -0.29 -12.52 -9.00
C PRO A 108 -0.31 -13.88 -8.31
N ILE A 109 0.36 -13.98 -7.16
CA ILE A 109 0.47 -15.26 -6.44
C ILE A 109 -0.83 -15.58 -5.70
N CYS A 110 -1.46 -14.59 -5.09
CA CYS A 110 -2.69 -14.77 -4.34
C CYS A 110 -3.86 -15.10 -5.26
N GLY A 111 -3.96 -14.43 -6.41
CA GLY A 111 -4.95 -14.77 -7.42
C GLY A 111 -4.81 -16.20 -7.94
N LYS A 112 -3.58 -16.66 -8.18
CA LYS A 112 -3.32 -18.06 -8.54
C LYS A 112 -3.77 -19.01 -7.43
N THR A 113 -3.36 -18.77 -6.19
CA THR A 113 -3.68 -19.62 -5.03
C THR A 113 -5.19 -19.68 -4.78
N MET A 114 -5.89 -18.55 -4.89
CA MET A 114 -7.36 -18.52 -4.77
C MET A 114 -8.04 -19.26 -5.91
N ALA A 115 -7.55 -19.15 -7.13
CA ALA A 115 -8.09 -19.89 -8.26
C ALA A 115 -7.94 -21.41 -8.05
N GLU A 116 -6.81 -21.88 -7.56
CA GLU A 116 -6.58 -23.29 -7.22
C GLU A 116 -7.51 -23.77 -6.08
N LEU A 117 -7.69 -22.95 -5.04
CA LEU A 117 -8.59 -23.24 -3.94
C LEU A 117 -10.04 -23.41 -4.43
N VAL A 118 -10.52 -22.47 -5.23
CA VAL A 118 -11.89 -22.50 -5.77
C VAL A 118 -12.06 -23.68 -6.74
N ALA A 119 -11.13 -23.88 -7.66
CA ALA A 119 -11.21 -24.94 -8.67
C ALA A 119 -11.16 -26.35 -8.06
N SER A 120 -10.48 -26.52 -6.94
CA SER A 120 -10.40 -27.79 -6.20
C SER A 120 -11.61 -28.08 -5.29
N GLY A 121 -12.61 -27.18 -5.26
CA GLY A 121 -13.74 -27.29 -4.35
C GLY A 121 -13.39 -27.06 -2.88
N GLY A 122 -12.34 -26.28 -2.62
CA GLY A 122 -11.94 -25.89 -1.27
C GLY A 122 -10.78 -26.70 -0.67
N LYS A 123 -10.07 -27.48 -1.47
CA LYS A 123 -8.83 -28.11 -1.03
C LYS A 123 -7.75 -27.05 -0.84
N VAL A 124 -7.37 -26.84 0.42
CA VAL A 124 -6.42 -25.78 0.78
C VAL A 124 -5.05 -26.04 0.13
N PRO A 125 -4.54 -25.11 -0.71
CA PRO A 125 -3.19 -25.20 -1.24
C PRO A 125 -2.13 -25.15 -0.13
N GLU A 126 -1.01 -25.83 -0.31
CA GLU A 126 0.08 -25.91 0.68
C GLU A 126 0.58 -24.52 1.12
N MET A 127 0.58 -23.55 0.22
CA MET A 127 1.05 -22.18 0.48
C MET A 127 0.23 -21.44 1.56
N ILE A 128 -1.04 -21.81 1.76
CA ILE A 128 -1.95 -21.17 2.73
C ILE A 128 -2.46 -22.18 3.75
N ALA A 129 -1.91 -23.38 3.78
CA ALA A 129 -2.20 -24.35 4.81
C ALA A 129 -1.64 -23.87 6.18
N PRO A 130 -2.37 -24.04 7.28
CA PRO A 130 -1.93 -23.64 8.61
C PRO A 130 -0.69 -24.41 9.10
#